data_4a5dab74f2be2ca8242d25d6c7a33cf9
#
_entry.id   4a5dab74f2be2ca8242d25d6c7a33cf9
#
_cell.length_a   1.000
_cell.length_b   1.000
_cell.length_c   1.000
_cell.angle_alpha   90.00
_cell.angle_beta   90.00
_cell.angle_gamma   90.00
#
_symmetry.space_group_name_H-M   'P 1'
#
loop_
_entity.id
_entity.type
_entity.pdbx_description
1 polymer ?
#
loop_
_entity_poly.entity_id
_entity_poly.type
_entity_poly.pdbx_seq_one_letter_code
_entity_poly.pdbx_strand_id
1 'polypeptide(L)'
;MPVDRRLVTLTASDGEVHDALFEIDVRAARARARHTGRRTALVHIHGIMGNFLVGTLRFYPSPLARAGFPVLVLETRMGNVGQLFGQAIFQDAIRDVDAAVRWLREEGFDTIILSGYSSGATLATRYAATNHVPDLRGLVCLGNPWGLPQSMKRRADEFGARPDYAELTSVVRRAIGADPDAPEDDRLVIVEQSRGPTTRPPDSEVYTYRTWWHSRGPAATAAMAFRQIGQVWAPILLVQGTDDQVVYFEEAVALARVARAAGNRDVTVIRIDGAGHSFKGHDIATLDAVLSWLRHRV
;
A
#
# COMPACT_ATOMS: atom_id res chain seq x y z
N MET A 1 -21.33 -14.06 -13.98
CA MET A 1 -20.34 -14.98 -14.54
C MET A 1 -19.19 -15.16 -13.58
N PRO A 2 -18.40 -16.23 -13.69
CA PRO A 2 -17.19 -16.34 -12.90
C PRO A 2 -16.22 -15.21 -13.29
N VAL A 3 -15.50 -14.69 -12.29
CA VAL A 3 -14.36 -13.81 -12.49
C VAL A 3 -13.23 -14.67 -13.06
N ASP A 4 -12.66 -14.26 -14.18
CA ASP A 4 -11.45 -14.86 -14.71
C ASP A 4 -10.25 -14.43 -13.89
N ARG A 5 -9.34 -15.37 -13.61
CA ARG A 5 -8.14 -15.18 -12.77
C ARG A 5 -6.93 -15.69 -13.50
N ARG A 6 -5.92 -14.84 -13.60
CA ARG A 6 -4.63 -15.20 -14.20
C ARG A 6 -3.50 -14.83 -13.23
N LEU A 7 -2.61 -15.79 -12.98
CA LEU A 7 -1.32 -15.48 -12.40
C LEU A 7 -0.44 -14.87 -13.50
N VAL A 8 0.21 -13.76 -13.21
CA VAL A 8 1.02 -12.98 -14.14
C VAL A 8 2.40 -12.81 -13.52
N THR A 9 3.43 -12.96 -14.33
CA THR A 9 4.81 -12.67 -13.92
C THR A 9 5.21 -11.32 -14.50
N LEU A 10 5.71 -10.43 -13.66
CA LEU A 10 6.14 -9.08 -13.99
C LEU A 10 7.64 -8.94 -13.76
N THR A 11 8.32 -8.22 -14.63
CA THR A 11 9.74 -7.91 -14.45
C THR A 11 9.91 -6.41 -14.23
N ALA A 12 10.45 -6.04 -13.08
CA ALA A 12 10.79 -4.66 -12.75
C ALA A 12 12.00 -4.18 -13.55
N SER A 13 12.23 -2.87 -13.60
CA SER A 13 13.30 -2.27 -14.41
C SER A 13 14.73 -2.61 -13.97
N ASP A 14 14.87 -3.12 -12.75
CA ASP A 14 16.15 -3.63 -12.20
C ASP A 14 16.33 -5.14 -12.35
N GLY A 15 15.40 -5.80 -13.05
CA GLY A 15 15.45 -7.23 -13.33
C GLY A 15 14.77 -8.11 -12.28
N GLU A 16 14.27 -7.54 -11.18
CA GLU A 16 13.49 -8.29 -10.18
C GLU A 16 12.19 -8.81 -10.78
N VAL A 17 11.87 -10.05 -10.46
CA VAL A 17 10.70 -10.76 -10.97
C VAL A 17 9.67 -10.93 -9.87
N HIS A 18 8.44 -10.53 -10.13
CA HIS A 18 7.34 -10.57 -9.19
C HIS A 18 6.11 -11.23 -9.81
N ASP A 19 5.34 -11.90 -8.98
CA ASP A 19 4.03 -12.41 -9.38
C ASP A 19 2.94 -11.39 -9.09
N ALA A 20 1.86 -11.48 -9.85
CA ALA A 20 0.65 -10.72 -9.65
C ALA A 20 -0.56 -11.56 -10.00
N LEU A 21 -1.68 -11.32 -9.32
CA LEU A 21 -2.94 -11.95 -9.63
C LEU A 21 -3.84 -10.95 -10.36
N PHE A 22 -4.17 -11.24 -11.62
CA PHE A 22 -5.10 -10.43 -12.37
C PHE A 22 -6.51 -11.03 -12.32
N GLU A 23 -7.48 -10.24 -11.86
CA GLU A 23 -8.89 -10.63 -11.81
C GLU A 23 -9.75 -9.72 -12.72
N ILE A 24 -10.56 -10.32 -13.56
CA ILE A 24 -11.45 -9.61 -14.49
C ILE A 24 -12.79 -10.35 -14.71
N ASP A 25 -13.90 -9.62 -14.66
CA ASP A 25 -15.14 -10.00 -15.32
C ASP A 25 -15.18 -9.31 -16.70
N VAL A 26 -14.88 -10.06 -17.75
CA VAL A 26 -14.74 -9.52 -19.11
C VAL A 26 -16.03 -8.85 -19.61
N ARG A 27 -17.21 -9.37 -19.21
CA ARG A 27 -18.50 -8.76 -19.62
C ARG A 27 -18.71 -7.43 -18.90
N ALA A 28 -18.52 -7.40 -17.61
CA ALA A 28 -18.69 -6.20 -16.81
C ALA A 28 -17.69 -5.12 -17.23
N ALA A 29 -16.42 -5.48 -17.44
CA ALA A 29 -15.38 -4.57 -17.91
C ALA A 29 -15.69 -3.98 -19.29
N ARG A 30 -16.14 -4.82 -20.24
CA ARG A 30 -16.57 -4.35 -21.58
C ARG A 30 -17.82 -3.47 -21.53
N ALA A 31 -18.80 -3.80 -20.68
CA ALA A 31 -20.00 -2.99 -20.51
C ALA A 31 -19.64 -1.60 -19.95
N ARG A 32 -18.75 -1.56 -18.94
CA ARG A 32 -18.25 -0.31 -18.39
C ARG A 32 -17.47 0.49 -19.43
N ALA A 33 -16.55 -0.13 -20.16
CA ALA A 33 -15.78 0.55 -21.19
C ALA A 33 -16.67 1.16 -22.29
N ARG A 34 -17.74 0.48 -22.70
CA ARG A 34 -18.72 1.06 -23.63
C ARG A 34 -19.46 2.27 -23.05
N HIS A 35 -19.74 2.25 -21.74
CA HIS A 35 -20.44 3.35 -21.07
C HIS A 35 -19.55 4.57 -20.85
N THR A 36 -18.30 4.37 -20.44
CA THR A 36 -17.36 5.44 -20.07
C THR A 36 -16.45 5.88 -21.20
N GLY A 37 -16.34 5.09 -22.28
CA GLY A 37 -15.35 5.28 -23.35
C GLY A 37 -13.91 4.96 -22.92
N ARG A 38 -13.70 4.32 -21.75
CA ARG A 38 -12.39 4.06 -21.16
C ARG A 38 -12.24 2.63 -20.67
N ARG A 39 -11.05 2.07 -20.85
CA ARG A 39 -10.68 0.75 -20.30
C ARG A 39 -9.91 0.96 -18.98
N THR A 40 -10.65 0.93 -17.90
CA THR A 40 -10.11 1.19 -16.55
C THR A 40 -9.67 -0.11 -15.86
N ALA A 41 -8.51 -0.09 -15.21
CA ALA A 41 -8.07 -1.15 -14.30
C ALA A 41 -7.41 -0.58 -13.05
N LEU A 42 -7.37 -1.40 -11.98
CA LEU A 42 -6.68 -1.07 -10.73
C LEU A 42 -5.39 -1.88 -10.60
N VAL A 43 -4.33 -1.24 -10.06
CA VAL A 43 -3.24 -1.93 -9.39
C VAL A 43 -3.52 -1.86 -7.89
N HIS A 44 -3.56 -3.01 -7.20
CA HIS A 44 -3.72 -3.05 -5.74
C HIS A 44 -2.48 -3.63 -5.07
N ILE A 45 -1.97 -2.92 -4.06
CA ILE A 45 -0.69 -3.20 -3.39
C ILE A 45 -0.97 -3.63 -1.95
N HIS A 46 -0.40 -4.77 -1.55
CA HIS A 46 -0.53 -5.33 -0.20
C HIS A 46 0.17 -4.49 0.88
N GLY A 47 -0.15 -4.76 2.14
CA GLY A 47 0.54 -4.18 3.30
C GLY A 47 1.91 -4.79 3.53
N ILE A 48 2.70 -4.18 4.42
CA ILE A 48 4.04 -4.69 4.75
C ILE A 48 3.98 -6.12 5.26
N MET A 49 4.97 -6.92 4.90
CA MET A 49 5.05 -8.36 5.22
C MET A 49 3.77 -9.14 4.85
N GLY A 50 2.94 -8.54 3.99
CA GLY A 50 1.83 -9.22 3.36
C GLY A 50 2.24 -9.83 2.02
N ASN A 51 1.27 -10.31 1.29
CA ASN A 51 1.42 -10.79 -0.08
C ASN A 51 0.09 -10.59 -0.83
N PHE A 52 0.04 -10.97 -2.10
CA PHE A 52 -1.16 -10.80 -2.91
C PHE A 52 -2.31 -11.77 -2.59
N LEU A 53 -2.20 -12.60 -1.54
CA LEU A 53 -3.24 -13.55 -1.12
C LEU A 53 -3.90 -13.19 0.21
N VAL A 54 -3.38 -12.21 0.97
CA VAL A 54 -3.83 -11.92 2.34
C VAL A 54 -4.33 -10.48 2.53
N GLY A 55 -4.86 -10.20 3.70
CA GLY A 55 -5.34 -8.86 4.05
C GLY A 55 -6.61 -8.47 3.30
N THR A 56 -6.61 -7.31 2.68
CA THR A 56 -7.75 -6.79 1.90
C THR A 56 -8.05 -7.64 0.68
N LEU A 57 -7.12 -8.46 0.23
CA LEU A 57 -7.26 -9.30 -0.94
C LEU A 57 -8.30 -10.39 -0.81
N ARG A 58 -8.63 -10.81 0.42
CA ARG A 58 -9.69 -11.79 0.68
C ARG A 58 -11.08 -11.29 0.24
N PHE A 59 -11.33 -9.97 0.18
CA PHE A 59 -12.65 -9.42 -0.14
C PHE A 59 -12.67 -8.36 -1.24
N TYR A 60 -11.53 -7.80 -1.62
CA TYR A 60 -11.45 -6.59 -2.42
C TYR A 60 -11.46 -6.85 -3.94
N PRO A 61 -10.60 -7.72 -4.54
CA PRO A 61 -10.41 -7.80 -5.98
C PRO A 61 -11.63 -8.35 -6.74
N SER A 62 -12.14 -9.51 -6.37
CA SER A 62 -13.22 -10.18 -7.10
C SER A 62 -14.52 -9.36 -7.18
N PRO A 63 -15.00 -8.69 -6.12
CA PRO A 63 -16.16 -7.81 -6.24
C PRO A 63 -15.91 -6.58 -7.11
N LEU A 64 -14.71 -5.99 -7.09
CA LEU A 64 -14.35 -4.90 -8.00
C LEU A 64 -14.38 -5.37 -9.45
N ALA A 65 -13.79 -6.52 -9.75
CA ALA A 65 -13.81 -7.11 -11.08
C ALA A 65 -15.26 -7.34 -11.57
N ARG A 66 -16.15 -7.89 -10.72
CA ARG A 66 -17.59 -8.04 -11.03
C ARG A 66 -18.30 -6.71 -11.28
N ALA A 67 -17.85 -5.64 -10.65
CA ALA A 67 -18.38 -4.29 -10.87
C ALA A 67 -17.81 -3.61 -12.13
N GLY A 68 -16.98 -4.31 -12.90
CA GLY A 68 -16.39 -3.81 -14.14
C GLY A 68 -15.06 -3.08 -13.96
N PHE A 69 -14.41 -3.25 -12.80
CA PHE A 69 -13.09 -2.74 -12.51
C PHE A 69 -12.10 -3.90 -12.36
N PRO A 70 -11.44 -4.36 -13.44
CA PRO A 70 -10.35 -5.32 -13.34
C PRO A 70 -9.30 -4.91 -12.35
N VAL A 71 -8.73 -5.86 -11.62
CA VAL A 71 -7.74 -5.62 -10.59
C VAL A 71 -6.51 -6.47 -10.81
N LEU A 72 -5.35 -5.84 -10.90
CA LEU A 72 -4.05 -6.48 -10.81
C LEU A 72 -3.56 -6.36 -9.38
N VAL A 73 -3.54 -7.46 -8.68
CA VAL A 73 -3.04 -7.54 -7.31
C VAL A 73 -1.57 -7.88 -7.35
N LEU A 74 -0.75 -6.93 -6.95
CA LEU A 74 0.69 -7.00 -7.10
C LEU A 74 1.33 -7.63 -5.87
N GLU A 75 2.20 -8.63 -6.06
CA GLU A 75 3.27 -8.95 -5.13
C GLU A 75 4.39 -7.94 -5.32
N THR A 76 4.86 -7.33 -4.24
CA THR A 76 6.01 -6.43 -4.30
C THR A 76 7.21 -7.09 -3.64
N ARG A 77 8.41 -6.59 -3.91
CA ARG A 77 9.64 -7.00 -3.18
C ARG A 77 9.53 -6.85 -1.66
N MET A 78 8.56 -6.07 -1.16
CA MET A 78 8.27 -5.92 0.27
C MET A 78 7.37 -7.04 0.82
N GLY A 79 7.02 -8.03 0.01
CA GLY A 79 6.21 -9.17 0.40
C GLY A 79 6.92 -10.09 1.40
N ASN A 80 6.13 -10.95 2.05
CA ASN A 80 6.64 -11.97 2.97
C ASN A 80 6.87 -13.34 2.29
N VAL A 81 6.80 -13.35 0.96
CA VAL A 81 7.05 -14.52 0.13
C VAL A 81 8.08 -14.14 -0.92
N GLY A 82 8.97 -15.05 -1.27
CA GLY A 82 9.97 -14.80 -2.30
C GLY A 82 11.38 -14.55 -1.77
N GLN A 83 12.29 -14.32 -2.70
CA GLN A 83 13.74 -14.28 -2.43
C GLN A 83 14.19 -13.05 -1.64
N LEU A 84 13.45 -11.93 -1.74
CA LEU A 84 13.82 -10.67 -1.10
C LEU A 84 13.16 -10.45 0.26
N PHE A 85 12.55 -11.49 0.85
CA PHE A 85 11.95 -11.38 2.18
C PHE A 85 12.93 -10.79 3.21
N GLY A 86 12.57 -9.67 3.81
CA GLY A 86 13.38 -8.97 4.80
C GLY A 86 14.58 -8.20 4.24
N GLN A 87 14.89 -8.28 2.95
CA GLN A 87 16.04 -7.63 2.31
C GLN A 87 15.68 -6.44 1.42
N ALA A 88 14.40 -6.28 1.11
CA ALA A 88 13.94 -5.26 0.18
C ALA A 88 14.06 -3.84 0.73
N ILE A 89 14.40 -2.91 -0.14
CA ILE A 89 14.41 -1.47 0.15
C ILE A 89 13.08 -0.86 -0.28
N PHE A 90 12.41 -0.14 0.63
CA PHE A 90 11.07 0.40 0.37
C PHE A 90 11.00 1.31 -0.86
N GLN A 91 12.01 2.16 -1.06
CA GLN A 91 12.03 3.06 -2.20
C GLN A 91 12.16 2.35 -3.55
N ASP A 92 12.76 1.16 -3.59
CA ASP A 92 12.93 0.39 -4.82
C ASP A 92 11.65 -0.33 -5.26
N ALA A 93 10.73 -0.58 -4.32
CA ALA A 93 9.43 -1.17 -4.63
C ALA A 93 8.56 -0.33 -5.58
N ILE A 94 8.92 0.92 -5.82
CA ILE A 94 8.31 1.77 -6.85
C ILE A 94 8.46 1.16 -8.26
N ARG A 95 9.54 0.42 -8.51
CA ARG A 95 9.81 -0.27 -9.78
C ARG A 95 8.85 -1.43 -10.03
N ASP A 96 8.40 -2.08 -8.95
CA ASP A 96 7.42 -3.17 -9.00
C ASP A 96 6.05 -2.61 -9.42
N VAL A 97 5.68 -1.46 -8.84
CA VAL A 97 4.43 -0.75 -9.19
C VAL A 97 4.48 -0.28 -10.65
N ASP A 98 5.64 0.21 -11.11
CA ASP A 98 5.84 0.62 -12.50
C ASP A 98 5.68 -0.55 -13.47
N ALA A 99 6.21 -1.72 -13.15
CA ALA A 99 6.04 -2.94 -13.95
C ALA A 99 4.55 -3.33 -14.04
N ALA A 100 3.80 -3.22 -12.94
CA ALA A 100 2.37 -3.51 -12.91
C ALA A 100 1.56 -2.52 -13.78
N VAL A 101 1.87 -1.22 -13.69
CA VAL A 101 1.22 -0.19 -14.51
C VAL A 101 1.53 -0.39 -15.98
N ARG A 102 2.78 -0.68 -16.33
CA ARG A 102 3.21 -0.96 -17.70
C ARG A 102 2.49 -2.18 -18.27
N TRP A 103 2.40 -3.28 -17.51
CA TRP A 103 1.69 -4.48 -17.93
C TRP A 103 0.22 -4.20 -18.21
N LEU A 104 -0.48 -3.43 -17.38
CA LEU A 104 -1.87 -3.05 -17.64
C LEU A 104 -2.02 -2.24 -18.93
N ARG A 105 -1.07 -1.35 -19.24
CA ARG A 105 -1.07 -0.61 -20.52
C ARG A 105 -0.87 -1.53 -21.72
N GLU A 106 0.00 -2.52 -21.60
CA GLU A 106 0.23 -3.55 -22.63
C GLU A 106 -1.03 -4.43 -22.86
N GLU A 107 -1.81 -4.71 -21.79
CA GLU A 107 -3.13 -5.34 -21.88
C GLU A 107 -4.21 -4.38 -22.45
N GLY A 108 -3.85 -3.14 -22.77
CA GLY A 108 -4.67 -2.12 -23.42
C GLY A 108 -5.58 -1.35 -22.49
N PHE A 109 -5.29 -1.29 -21.18
CA PHE A 109 -5.97 -0.36 -20.28
C PHE A 109 -5.39 1.05 -20.42
N ASP A 110 -6.27 2.03 -20.60
CA ASP A 110 -5.95 3.45 -20.84
C ASP A 110 -6.23 4.35 -19.62
N THR A 111 -6.74 3.75 -18.56
CA THR A 111 -7.13 4.44 -17.32
C THR A 111 -6.72 3.58 -16.14
N ILE A 112 -5.83 4.12 -15.32
CA ILE A 112 -5.23 3.43 -14.18
C ILE A 112 -5.74 4.04 -12.87
N ILE A 113 -6.11 3.17 -11.94
CA ILE A 113 -6.36 3.50 -10.54
C ILE A 113 -5.27 2.82 -9.72
N LEU A 114 -4.59 3.57 -8.89
CA LEU A 114 -3.70 3.00 -7.88
C LEU A 114 -4.48 2.75 -6.60
N SER A 115 -4.28 1.61 -6.00
CA SER A 115 -4.89 1.24 -4.73
C SER A 115 -3.85 0.56 -3.85
N GLY A 116 -3.93 0.80 -2.56
CA GLY A 116 -3.03 0.12 -1.62
C GLY A 116 -3.63 -0.01 -0.24
N TYR A 117 -3.11 -0.98 0.50
CA TYR A 117 -3.48 -1.24 1.88
C TYR A 117 -2.28 -1.01 2.80
N SER A 118 -2.46 -0.25 3.90
CA SER A 118 -1.41 -0.03 4.90
C SER A 118 -0.13 0.54 4.25
N SER A 119 1.02 -0.10 4.40
CA SER A 119 2.27 0.31 3.73
C SER A 119 2.17 0.30 2.20
N GLY A 120 1.34 -0.56 1.62
CA GLY A 120 1.04 -0.55 0.19
C GLY A 120 0.32 0.73 -0.25
N ALA A 121 -0.51 1.33 0.61
CA ALA A 121 -1.10 2.64 0.36
C ALA A 121 -0.05 3.76 0.38
N THR A 122 0.96 3.67 1.27
CA THR A 122 2.11 4.57 1.27
C THR A 122 2.92 4.44 -0.02
N LEU A 123 3.15 3.20 -0.49
CA LEU A 123 3.87 2.96 -1.74
C LEU A 123 3.08 3.46 -2.97
N ALA A 124 1.77 3.21 -3.01
CA ALA A 124 0.89 3.77 -4.06
C ALA A 124 0.91 5.31 -4.08
N THR A 125 0.86 5.93 -2.89
CA THR A 125 0.98 7.39 -2.74
C THR A 125 2.32 7.90 -3.26
N ARG A 126 3.42 7.24 -2.91
CA ARG A 126 4.75 7.60 -3.40
C ARG A 126 4.84 7.49 -4.91
N TYR A 127 4.38 6.37 -5.48
CA TYR A 127 4.40 6.18 -6.94
C TYR A 127 3.59 7.27 -7.65
N ALA A 128 2.37 7.56 -7.18
CA ALA A 128 1.53 8.60 -7.73
C ALA A 128 2.14 10.02 -7.63
N ALA A 129 2.96 10.26 -6.61
CA ALA A 129 3.60 11.55 -6.36
C ALA A 129 4.89 11.76 -7.16
N THR A 130 5.65 10.69 -7.41
CA THR A 130 7.01 10.79 -7.97
C THR A 130 7.12 10.37 -9.44
N ASN A 131 6.09 9.71 -9.97
CA ASN A 131 6.08 9.25 -11.36
C ASN A 131 5.03 10.02 -12.18
N HIS A 132 5.38 10.32 -13.42
CA HIS A 132 4.41 10.88 -14.34
C HIS A 132 3.52 9.76 -14.92
N VAL A 133 2.30 9.65 -14.41
CA VAL A 133 1.30 8.65 -14.82
C VAL A 133 0.11 9.38 -15.45
N PRO A 134 0.17 9.74 -16.74
CA PRO A 134 -0.83 10.61 -17.38
C PRO A 134 -2.23 10.01 -17.42
N ASP A 135 -2.33 8.70 -17.36
CA ASP A 135 -3.56 7.90 -17.31
C ASP A 135 -4.05 7.59 -15.88
N LEU A 136 -3.37 8.11 -14.85
CA LEU A 136 -3.85 7.98 -13.47
C LEU A 136 -5.13 8.79 -13.25
N ARG A 137 -6.19 8.11 -12.78
CA ARG A 137 -7.50 8.72 -12.52
C ARG A 137 -7.96 8.59 -11.09
N GLY A 138 -7.17 7.98 -10.23
CA GLY A 138 -7.47 7.92 -8.81
C GLY A 138 -6.42 7.19 -7.99
N LEU A 139 -6.35 7.57 -6.72
CA LEU A 139 -5.56 6.91 -5.69
C LEU A 139 -6.50 6.48 -4.56
N VAL A 140 -6.56 5.18 -4.28
CA VAL A 140 -7.37 4.60 -3.19
C VAL A 140 -6.44 4.08 -2.10
N CYS A 141 -6.55 4.64 -0.92
CA CYS A 141 -5.74 4.30 0.25
C CYS A 141 -6.60 3.67 1.34
N LEU A 142 -6.35 2.42 1.66
CA LEU A 142 -7.01 1.67 2.74
C LEU A 142 -6.05 1.58 3.94
N GLY A 143 -6.37 2.23 5.06
CA GLY A 143 -5.53 2.20 6.26
C GLY A 143 -4.13 2.81 6.03
N ASN A 144 -4.03 3.94 5.35
CA ASN A 144 -2.74 4.55 5.00
C ASN A 144 -2.12 5.26 6.20
N PRO A 145 -0.94 4.82 6.70
CA PRO A 145 -0.27 5.51 7.80
C PRO A 145 0.23 6.90 7.38
N TRP A 146 0.32 7.80 8.36
CA TRP A 146 0.99 9.09 8.20
C TRP A 146 2.41 8.93 7.66
N GLY A 147 3.14 8.00 8.26
CA GLY A 147 4.44 7.53 7.80
C GLY A 147 4.81 6.26 8.56
N LEU A 148 5.47 5.32 7.90
CA LEU A 148 5.84 4.04 8.52
C LEU A 148 6.78 4.22 9.73
N PRO A 149 7.80 5.11 9.69
CA PRO A 149 8.64 5.38 10.87
C PRO A 149 7.83 5.92 12.05
N GLN A 150 6.96 6.91 11.80
CA GLN A 150 6.16 7.55 12.83
C GLN A 150 5.16 6.58 13.45
N SER A 151 4.51 5.78 12.63
CA SER A 151 3.54 4.76 13.08
C SER A 151 4.23 3.67 13.93
N MET A 152 5.42 3.22 13.53
CA MET A 152 6.19 2.24 14.32
C MET A 152 6.64 2.83 15.65
N LYS A 153 7.22 4.04 15.61
CA LYS A 153 7.66 4.72 16.86
C LYS A 153 6.50 4.92 17.82
N ARG A 154 5.37 5.45 17.34
CA ARG A 154 4.18 5.67 18.16
C ARG A 154 3.71 4.38 18.83
N ARG A 155 3.58 3.28 18.08
CA ARG A 155 3.16 1.99 18.65
C ARG A 155 4.18 1.46 19.67
N ALA A 156 5.47 1.64 19.41
CA ALA A 156 6.50 1.28 20.36
C ALA A 156 6.38 2.07 21.67
N ASP A 157 6.14 3.39 21.58
CA ASP A 157 5.98 4.27 22.73
C ASP A 157 4.68 3.96 23.52
N GLU A 158 3.58 3.65 22.82
CA GLU A 158 2.25 3.44 23.43
C GLU A 158 2.05 2.03 23.96
N PHE A 159 2.53 1.03 23.23
CA PHE A 159 2.22 -0.40 23.48
C PHE A 159 3.45 -1.25 23.81
N GLY A 160 4.64 -0.67 23.67
CA GLY A 160 5.91 -1.35 23.87
C GLY A 160 6.41 -2.07 22.62
N ALA A 161 7.72 -2.18 22.49
CA ALA A 161 8.43 -2.96 21.49
C ALA A 161 9.72 -3.54 22.09
N ARG A 162 10.20 -4.65 21.49
CA ARG A 162 11.49 -5.28 21.85
C ARG A 162 12.25 -5.61 20.57
N PRO A 163 13.45 -5.04 20.35
CA PRO A 163 14.03 -3.92 21.10
C PRO A 163 13.15 -2.65 20.99
N ASP A 164 13.32 -1.69 21.88
CA ASP A 164 12.62 -0.41 21.77
C ASP A 164 13.09 0.36 20.52
N TYR A 165 12.27 1.33 20.08
CA TYR A 165 12.52 2.04 18.82
C TYR A 165 13.83 2.84 18.84
N ALA A 166 14.20 3.44 19.96
CA ALA A 166 15.42 4.24 20.08
C ALA A 166 16.67 3.34 20.14
N GLU A 167 16.60 2.26 20.91
CA GLU A 167 17.64 1.23 20.97
C GLU A 167 17.88 0.64 19.58
N LEU A 168 16.82 0.19 18.90
CA LEU A 168 16.90 -0.37 17.57
C LEU A 168 17.47 0.61 16.55
N THR A 169 17.03 1.87 16.58
CA THR A 169 17.59 2.93 15.73
C THR A 169 19.10 3.09 15.95
N SER A 170 19.54 3.06 17.19
CA SER A 170 20.95 3.20 17.53
C SER A 170 21.77 1.99 17.07
N VAL A 171 21.25 0.78 17.25
CA VAL A 171 21.91 -0.46 16.82
C VAL A 171 22.05 -0.49 15.31
N VAL A 172 20.95 -0.27 14.60
CA VAL A 172 20.92 -0.31 13.11
C VAL A 172 21.83 0.78 12.56
N ARG A 173 21.76 2.02 13.08
CA ARG A 173 22.60 3.12 12.60
C ARG A 173 24.10 2.83 12.73
N ARG A 174 24.51 2.22 13.85
CA ARG A 174 25.93 1.83 14.04
C ARG A 174 26.33 0.71 13.07
N ALA A 175 25.40 -0.20 12.79
CA ALA A 175 25.65 -1.35 11.96
C ALA A 175 25.83 -0.99 10.48
N ILE A 176 24.92 -0.15 9.93
CA ILE A 176 24.99 0.28 8.53
C ILE A 176 26.05 1.36 8.28
N GLY A 177 26.61 1.98 9.33
CA GLY A 177 27.70 2.96 9.22
C GLY A 177 27.33 4.23 8.47
N ALA A 178 28.27 4.74 7.64
CA ALA A 178 28.12 5.98 6.88
C ALA A 178 27.33 5.79 5.58
N ASP A 179 27.27 4.58 5.06
CA ASP A 179 26.56 4.26 3.82
C ASP A 179 25.38 3.31 4.10
N PRO A 180 24.16 3.85 4.23
CA PRO A 180 22.97 3.04 4.45
C PRO A 180 22.58 2.18 3.23
N ASP A 181 23.14 2.45 2.07
CA ASP A 181 22.91 1.69 0.83
C ASP A 181 23.98 0.63 0.58
N ALA A 182 24.98 0.52 1.48
CA ALA A 182 25.99 -0.52 1.39
C ALA A 182 25.35 -1.92 1.36
N PRO A 183 25.72 -2.78 0.41
CA PRO A 183 25.06 -4.07 0.19
C PRO A 183 25.32 -5.12 1.28
N GLU A 184 26.16 -4.82 2.25
CA GLU A 184 26.80 -5.84 3.10
C GLU A 184 26.13 -6.09 4.44
N ASP A 185 25.07 -5.36 4.81
CA ASP A 185 24.45 -5.55 6.13
C ASP A 185 23.12 -6.28 6.07
N ASP A 186 23.20 -7.59 5.87
CA ASP A 186 22.06 -8.53 5.88
C ASP A 186 21.77 -9.09 7.28
N ARG A 187 22.30 -8.47 8.34
CA ARG A 187 21.98 -8.87 9.70
C ARG A 187 20.50 -8.69 9.97
N LEU A 188 19.91 -9.73 10.56
CA LEU A 188 18.49 -9.75 10.87
C LEU A 188 18.23 -9.13 12.24
N VAL A 189 17.12 -8.46 12.33
CA VAL A 189 16.49 -8.04 13.58
C VAL A 189 15.07 -8.57 13.62
N ILE A 190 14.68 -9.09 14.78
CA ILE A 190 13.30 -9.45 15.09
C ILE A 190 12.78 -8.36 16.02
N VAL A 191 11.71 -7.71 15.61
CA VAL A 191 11.02 -6.70 16.40
C VAL A 191 9.72 -7.29 16.90
N GLU A 192 9.60 -7.49 18.21
CA GLU A 192 8.34 -7.84 18.84
C GLU A 192 7.61 -6.56 19.21
N GLN A 193 6.45 -6.33 18.61
CA GLN A 193 5.68 -5.11 18.81
C GLN A 193 4.19 -5.41 18.97
N SER A 194 3.57 -4.86 19.98
CA SER A 194 2.13 -4.90 20.12
C SER A 194 1.45 -3.98 19.10
N ARG A 195 0.35 -4.44 18.49
CA ARG A 195 -0.46 -3.64 17.58
C ARG A 195 -1.58 -2.86 18.27
N GLY A 196 -1.73 -3.09 19.58
CA GLY A 196 -2.73 -2.43 20.40
C GLY A 196 -2.74 -3.00 21.82
N PRO A 197 -3.50 -2.42 22.74
CA PRO A 197 -3.50 -2.81 24.16
C PRO A 197 -4.01 -4.24 24.40
N THR A 198 -4.76 -4.80 23.47
CA THR A 198 -5.35 -6.14 23.57
C THR A 198 -4.63 -7.20 22.74
N THR A 199 -3.64 -6.83 21.94
CA THR A 199 -2.89 -7.78 21.10
C THR A 199 -1.91 -8.57 21.96
N ARG A 200 -2.18 -9.86 22.12
CA ARG A 200 -1.30 -10.80 22.84
C ARG A 200 -1.34 -12.18 22.18
N PRO A 201 -0.20 -12.82 21.89
CA PRO A 201 1.17 -12.28 22.01
C PRO A 201 1.42 -11.10 21.05
N PRO A 202 2.49 -10.32 21.25
CA PRO A 202 2.89 -9.28 20.30
C PRO A 202 3.23 -9.93 18.95
N ASP A 203 3.01 -9.19 17.86
CA ASP A 203 3.47 -9.62 16.55
C ASP A 203 4.99 -9.50 16.44
N SER A 204 5.59 -10.46 15.75
CA SER A 204 7.01 -10.42 15.41
C SER A 204 7.17 -10.00 13.97
N GLU A 205 7.95 -8.96 13.73
CA GLU A 205 8.35 -8.48 12.41
C GLU A 205 9.85 -8.76 12.23
N VAL A 206 10.23 -9.34 11.08
CA VAL A 206 11.62 -9.65 10.77
C VAL A 206 12.12 -8.73 9.67
N TYR A 207 13.28 -8.13 9.88
CA TYR A 207 13.92 -7.23 8.92
C TYR A 207 15.41 -7.54 8.82
N THR A 208 16.03 -7.25 7.67
CA THR A 208 17.44 -6.89 7.68
C THR A 208 17.60 -5.49 8.28
N TYR A 209 18.78 -5.14 8.77
CA TYR A 209 19.03 -3.79 9.25
C TYR A 209 18.80 -2.76 8.15
N ARG A 210 19.18 -3.07 6.93
CA ARG A 210 18.98 -2.22 5.76
C ARG A 210 17.50 -2.02 5.45
N THR A 211 16.68 -3.09 5.36
CA THR A 211 15.24 -2.97 5.13
C THR A 211 14.57 -2.17 6.24
N TRP A 212 14.93 -2.40 7.50
CA TRP A 212 14.38 -1.63 8.61
C TRP A 212 14.72 -0.13 8.48
N TRP A 213 15.99 0.20 8.17
CA TRP A 213 16.43 1.58 8.01
C TRP A 213 15.64 2.33 6.94
N HIS A 214 15.46 1.69 5.78
CA HIS A 214 14.76 2.31 4.65
C HIS A 214 13.23 2.28 4.72
N SER A 215 12.65 1.52 5.65
CA SER A 215 11.19 1.42 5.80
C SER A 215 10.69 2.00 7.12
N ARG A 216 11.44 1.82 8.21
CA ARG A 216 11.03 2.14 9.59
C ARG A 216 11.98 3.11 10.29
N GLY A 217 13.19 3.27 9.79
CA GLY A 217 14.18 4.18 10.35
C GLY A 217 13.76 5.65 10.24
N PRO A 218 14.28 6.52 11.10
CA PRO A 218 13.85 7.93 11.17
C PRO A 218 14.13 8.73 9.88
N ALA A 219 15.06 8.26 9.06
CA ALA A 219 15.43 8.87 7.78
C ALA A 219 14.68 8.27 6.57
N ALA A 220 13.80 7.30 6.75
CA ALA A 220 13.07 6.64 5.67
C ALA A 220 11.99 7.54 5.04
N THR A 221 12.40 8.65 4.43
CA THR A 221 11.50 9.67 3.86
C THR A 221 10.61 9.12 2.76
N ALA A 222 11.07 8.12 2.02
CA ALA A 222 10.28 7.41 1.02
C ALA A 222 9.05 6.71 1.61
N ALA A 223 9.13 6.27 2.86
CA ALA A 223 8.07 5.60 3.59
C ALA A 223 7.17 6.55 4.42
N MET A 224 7.23 7.85 4.13
CA MET A 224 6.45 8.90 4.82
C MET A 224 5.39 9.45 3.87
N ALA A 225 4.15 8.95 3.95
CA ALA A 225 3.06 9.36 3.06
C ALA A 225 2.79 10.87 3.10
N PHE A 226 2.91 11.50 4.28
CA PHE A 226 2.70 12.93 4.44
C PHE A 226 3.67 13.82 3.63
N ARG A 227 4.85 13.29 3.28
CA ARG A 227 5.81 14.00 2.43
C ARG A 227 5.48 13.90 0.95
N GLN A 228 4.65 12.95 0.57
CA GLN A 228 4.38 12.59 -0.82
C GLN A 228 2.98 13.05 -1.26
N ILE A 229 1.97 12.89 -0.39
CA ILE A 229 0.56 13.00 -0.76
C ILE A 229 0.17 14.38 -1.31
N GLY A 230 0.87 15.44 -0.92
CA GLY A 230 0.68 16.78 -1.45
C GLY A 230 1.08 16.94 -2.93
N GLN A 231 1.83 16.00 -3.49
CA GLN A 231 2.27 16.00 -4.89
C GLN A 231 1.35 15.15 -5.78
N VAL A 232 0.36 14.46 -5.19
CA VAL A 232 -0.61 13.66 -5.95
C VAL A 232 -1.67 14.59 -6.54
N TRP A 233 -1.75 14.64 -7.85
CA TRP A 233 -2.69 15.47 -8.59
C TRP A 233 -4.03 14.78 -8.89
N ALA A 234 -4.04 13.43 -8.90
CA ALA A 234 -5.24 12.65 -9.13
C ALA A 234 -6.22 12.72 -7.94
N PRO A 235 -7.52 12.45 -8.13
CA PRO A 235 -8.47 12.27 -7.04
C PRO A 235 -7.98 11.25 -6.00
N ILE A 236 -8.16 11.54 -4.71
CA ILE A 236 -7.70 10.70 -3.60
C ILE A 236 -8.89 10.23 -2.77
N LEU A 237 -8.95 8.94 -2.50
CA LEU A 237 -9.83 8.33 -1.51
C LEU A 237 -8.98 7.75 -0.36
N LEU A 238 -9.25 8.21 0.86
CA LEU A 238 -8.69 7.67 2.09
C LEU A 238 -9.81 6.96 2.85
N VAL A 239 -9.72 5.65 3.02
CA VAL A 239 -10.67 4.84 3.79
C VAL A 239 -10.00 4.39 5.07
N GLN A 240 -10.61 4.70 6.23
CA GLN A 240 -10.00 4.43 7.52
C GLN A 240 -11.03 3.93 8.53
N GLY A 241 -10.65 2.89 9.28
CA GLY A 241 -11.45 2.37 10.39
C GLY A 241 -11.31 3.22 11.66
N THR A 242 -12.38 3.32 12.47
CA THR A 242 -12.34 4.09 13.72
C THR A 242 -11.65 3.34 14.86
N ASP A 243 -11.65 2.01 14.80
CA ASP A 243 -11.05 1.15 15.84
C ASP A 243 -9.65 0.63 15.40
N ASP A 244 -9.08 1.26 14.38
CA ASP A 244 -7.75 0.94 13.91
C ASP A 244 -6.69 1.47 14.88
N GLN A 245 -6.02 0.56 15.58
CA GLN A 245 -4.95 0.86 16.54
C GLN A 245 -3.55 0.87 15.90
N VAL A 246 -3.44 0.39 14.67
CA VAL A 246 -2.18 0.40 13.91
C VAL A 246 -1.99 1.74 13.20
N VAL A 247 -3.06 2.23 12.58
CA VAL A 247 -3.12 3.52 11.88
C VAL A 247 -4.38 4.24 12.38
N TYR A 248 -4.20 5.32 13.11
CA TYR A 248 -5.34 6.05 13.67
C TYR A 248 -6.14 6.79 12.60
N PHE A 249 -7.44 6.95 12.84
CA PHE A 249 -8.34 7.66 11.93
C PHE A 249 -7.84 9.10 11.63
N GLU A 250 -7.27 9.75 12.63
CA GLU A 250 -6.71 11.09 12.55
C GLU A 250 -5.57 11.20 11.54
N GLU A 251 -4.84 10.09 11.27
CA GLU A 251 -3.78 10.06 10.26
C GLU A 251 -4.36 10.26 8.85
N ALA A 252 -5.49 9.64 8.53
CA ALA A 252 -6.19 9.85 7.26
C ALA A 252 -6.69 11.29 7.11
N VAL A 253 -7.24 11.87 8.18
CA VAL A 253 -7.67 13.28 8.21
C VAL A 253 -6.48 14.22 8.00
N ALA A 254 -5.35 13.93 8.65
CA ALA A 254 -4.12 14.73 8.50
C ALA A 254 -3.55 14.64 7.07
N LEU A 255 -3.50 13.44 6.48
CA LEU A 255 -3.08 13.25 5.08
C LEU A 255 -3.98 14.02 4.11
N ALA A 256 -5.30 13.99 4.32
CA ALA A 256 -6.24 14.76 3.51
C ALA A 256 -5.99 16.27 3.61
N ARG A 257 -5.65 16.77 4.80
CA ARG A 257 -5.29 18.19 5.00
C ARG A 257 -4.03 18.56 4.21
N VAL A 258 -3.00 17.71 4.24
CA VAL A 258 -1.76 17.95 3.46
C VAL A 258 -2.07 18.01 1.97
N ALA A 259 -2.80 17.03 1.43
CA ALA A 259 -3.14 17.01 0.01
C ALA A 259 -3.96 18.25 -0.41
N ARG A 260 -4.97 18.64 0.39
CA ARG A 260 -5.80 19.82 0.12
C ARG A 260 -5.01 21.13 0.23
N ALA A 261 -4.13 21.25 1.21
CA ALA A 261 -3.26 22.42 1.38
C ALA A 261 -2.29 22.59 0.20
N ALA A 262 -1.90 21.49 -0.44
CA ALA A 262 -1.07 21.49 -1.65
C ALA A 262 -1.88 21.75 -2.95
N GLY A 263 -3.20 21.94 -2.86
CA GLY A 263 -4.05 22.32 -3.99
C GLY A 263 -4.93 21.20 -4.57
N ASN A 264 -4.80 19.94 -4.10
CA ASN A 264 -5.69 18.89 -4.56
C ASN A 264 -7.09 19.05 -3.92
N ARG A 265 -8.08 19.44 -4.74
CA ARG A 265 -9.46 19.69 -4.27
C ARG A 265 -10.32 18.42 -4.24
N ASP A 266 -9.88 17.34 -4.88
CA ASP A 266 -10.63 16.09 -4.95
C ASP A 266 -10.04 15.03 -4.00
N VAL A 267 -10.20 15.30 -2.70
CA VAL A 267 -9.75 14.41 -1.62
C VAL A 267 -10.95 14.04 -0.76
N THR A 268 -11.26 12.75 -0.73
CA THR A 268 -12.36 12.17 0.05
C THR A 268 -11.78 11.35 1.20
N VAL A 269 -12.32 11.53 2.42
CA VAL A 269 -12.05 10.67 3.57
C VAL A 269 -13.33 9.94 3.91
N ILE A 270 -13.29 8.61 3.97
CA ILE A 270 -14.41 7.78 4.39
C ILE A 270 -14.04 7.05 5.67
N ARG A 271 -14.90 7.19 6.66
CA ARG A 271 -14.82 6.55 7.95
C ARG A 271 -15.60 5.23 7.93
N ILE A 272 -15.00 4.15 8.41
CA ILE A 272 -15.67 2.86 8.62
C ILE A 272 -15.76 2.64 10.13
N ASP A 273 -16.96 2.85 10.69
CA ASP A 273 -17.18 2.78 12.12
C ASP A 273 -16.97 1.36 12.64
N GLY A 274 -16.23 1.22 13.74
CA GLY A 274 -15.89 -0.04 14.38
C GLY A 274 -14.85 -0.89 13.65
N ALA A 275 -14.40 -0.48 12.48
CA ALA A 275 -13.40 -1.24 11.74
C ALA A 275 -12.00 -1.07 12.33
N GLY A 276 -11.31 -2.20 12.57
CA GLY A 276 -9.88 -2.24 12.85
C GLY A 276 -9.04 -2.20 11.57
N HIS A 277 -7.71 -2.30 11.73
CA HIS A 277 -6.74 -2.14 10.63
C HIS A 277 -7.01 -3.04 9.41
N SER A 278 -7.40 -4.30 9.61
CA SER A 278 -7.64 -5.25 8.53
C SER A 278 -9.04 -5.15 7.90
N PHE A 279 -9.89 -4.25 8.35
CA PHE A 279 -11.31 -4.14 7.96
C PHE A 279 -12.12 -5.43 8.15
N LYS A 280 -11.61 -6.41 8.90
CA LYS A 280 -12.29 -7.68 9.14
C LYS A 280 -13.65 -7.45 9.78
N GLY A 281 -14.69 -8.05 9.19
CA GLY A 281 -16.08 -7.86 9.63
C GLY A 281 -16.76 -6.61 9.05
N HIS A 282 -16.00 -5.72 8.36
CA HIS A 282 -16.48 -4.51 7.70
C HIS A 282 -16.21 -4.55 6.19
N ASP A 283 -16.00 -5.74 5.64
CA ASP A 283 -15.59 -5.98 4.25
C ASP A 283 -16.57 -5.33 3.25
N ILE A 284 -17.87 -5.51 3.47
CA ILE A 284 -18.94 -4.98 2.60
C ILE A 284 -18.94 -3.45 2.65
N ALA A 285 -18.94 -2.85 3.85
CA ALA A 285 -18.97 -1.40 4.00
C ALA A 285 -17.74 -0.74 3.36
N THR A 286 -16.56 -1.36 3.54
CA THR A 286 -15.31 -0.88 2.92
C THR A 286 -15.36 -0.96 1.40
N LEU A 287 -15.85 -2.09 0.87
CA LEU A 287 -15.98 -2.29 -0.58
C LEU A 287 -17.00 -1.32 -1.19
N ASP A 288 -18.16 -1.15 -0.57
CA ASP A 288 -19.22 -0.24 -1.04
C ASP A 288 -18.73 1.21 -1.07
N ALA A 289 -17.97 1.63 -0.07
CA ALA A 289 -17.34 2.93 -0.03
C ALA A 289 -16.41 3.16 -1.24
N VAL A 290 -15.57 2.19 -1.54
CA VAL A 290 -14.65 2.25 -2.69
C VAL A 290 -15.41 2.19 -4.01
N LEU A 291 -16.36 1.27 -4.18
CA LEU A 291 -17.16 1.15 -5.41
C LEU A 291 -17.99 2.39 -5.67
N SER A 292 -18.60 2.97 -4.64
CA SER A 292 -19.34 4.23 -4.76
C SER A 292 -18.44 5.34 -5.26
N TRP A 293 -17.27 5.49 -4.65
CA TRP A 293 -16.30 6.52 -5.04
C TRP A 293 -15.80 6.32 -6.49
N LEU A 294 -15.44 5.09 -6.87
CA LEU A 294 -14.97 4.76 -8.22
C LEU A 294 -16.04 5.07 -9.28
N ARG A 295 -17.30 4.75 -9.04
CA ARG A 295 -18.40 4.99 -9.99
C ARG A 295 -18.65 6.47 -10.27
N HIS A 296 -18.33 7.35 -9.32
CA HIS A 296 -18.51 8.78 -9.45
C HIS A 296 -17.28 9.50 -10.04
N ARG A 297 -16.12 8.86 -10.08
CA ARG A 297 -14.84 9.49 -10.48
C ARG A 297 -14.24 8.95 -11.77
N VAL A 298 -14.60 7.73 -12.15
CA VAL A 298 -13.93 7.04 -13.25
C VAL A 298 -14.91 6.52 -14.28
#